data_69aa27fde973db2ef6fb900d0b51a854
#
_entry.id   69aa27fde973db2ef6fb900d0b51a854
#
_cell.length_a   1.000
_cell.length_b   1.000
_cell.length_c   1.000
_cell.angle_alpha   90.00
_cell.angle_beta   90.00
_cell.angle_gamma   90.00
#
_symmetry.space_group_name_H-M   'P 1'
#
loop_
_entity.id
_entity.type
_entity.pdbx_description
1 polymer ?
#
loop_
_entity_poly.entity_id
_entity_poly.type
_entity_poly.pdbx_seq_one_letter_code
_entity_poly.pdbx_strand_id
1 'polypeptide(L)'
;MLKIIDRYLIKEYLTRLVSVFSICFLIFIVQTFWLFIDELAGKGLDFDTILKFLVYYSPKLIPLVLPLSVVLASLMTFGSLAENYEFAAMKSTGISLFRAMTPLIILHIALGIGAFYFSNHVIPYGELKSYNLRKNLAKLKPAIAIREGVFNDLGQMSIKVKRKYGPDDRLLEDVIIHEKTKDYTNRIVIKAVSGELKSKTTDANLQLVLYDGNRYEEIKEKGNRNKYRYPHAKVHFKEYIMNIDLSQFNNIDLTEEKYTTTYRMQKVAQLRTSTDSLEINFKTQKKIFSENLNKKHSLKKVRQSKKEEEEVLKDTLFQANVLDFVDKKDLWKVRQTIQKSISTTKGIITSLENKKRNYFIYQKVINLHKIAFYDRFTLVFACIFLFLIGASIGAIIRKGGLGLPLVIAVIIFLSYHYIGIFGKNAAEDNSVSPEFASWISTLIIAPFGYYLTKRANSDKPFINFDFITVPIYNLFKKYASKESA
;
A
#
# COMPACT_ATOMS: atom_id res chain seq x y z
N MET A 1 9.67 27.44 36.04
CA MET A 1 10.20 26.27 36.77
C MET A 1 9.11 25.19 36.84
N LEU A 2 9.44 23.95 36.53
CA LEU A 2 8.55 22.81 36.73
C LEU A 2 8.36 22.58 38.24
N LYS A 3 7.09 22.49 38.66
CA LYS A 3 6.75 22.15 40.05
C LYS A 3 7.06 20.67 40.33
N ILE A 4 7.18 20.28 41.58
CA ILE A 4 7.46 18.89 41.99
C ILE A 4 6.46 17.91 41.37
N ILE A 5 5.17 18.27 41.38
CA ILE A 5 4.08 17.49 40.78
C ILE A 5 4.27 17.33 39.25
N ASP A 6 4.70 18.38 38.58
CA ASP A 6 4.92 18.32 37.11
C ASP A 6 6.02 17.31 36.78
N ARG A 7 7.11 17.30 37.54
CA ARG A 7 8.21 16.33 37.40
C ARG A 7 7.76 14.91 37.72
N TYR A 8 6.96 14.74 38.74
CA TYR A 8 6.40 13.44 39.12
C TYR A 8 5.53 12.88 37.99
N LEU A 9 4.57 13.65 37.50
CA LEU A 9 3.68 13.25 36.40
C LEU A 9 4.44 12.94 35.09
N ILE A 10 5.43 13.76 34.73
CA ILE A 10 6.27 13.53 33.55
C ILE A 10 7.06 12.23 33.71
N LYS A 11 7.70 11.99 34.86
CA LYS A 11 8.48 10.79 35.11
C LYS A 11 7.60 9.53 35.04
N GLU A 12 6.46 9.54 35.72
CA GLU A 12 5.53 8.41 35.74
C GLU A 12 4.98 8.10 34.36
N TYR A 13 4.59 9.14 33.61
CA TYR A 13 4.12 9.00 32.25
C TYR A 13 5.21 8.47 31.28
N LEU A 14 6.40 9.07 31.31
CA LEU A 14 7.50 8.65 30.43
C LEU A 14 7.93 7.21 30.67
N THR A 15 8.02 6.80 31.94
CA THR A 15 8.35 5.41 32.29
C THR A 15 7.36 4.45 31.65
N ARG A 16 6.06 4.72 31.76
CA ARG A 16 5.01 3.90 31.15
C ARG A 16 5.03 3.98 29.62
N LEU A 17 5.20 5.18 29.07
CA LEU A 17 5.26 5.38 27.63
C LEU A 17 6.41 4.56 27.00
N VAL A 18 7.61 4.64 27.58
CA VAL A 18 8.78 3.92 27.06
C VAL A 18 8.57 2.40 27.20
N SER A 19 8.05 1.93 28.34
CA SER A 19 7.77 0.50 28.54
C SER A 19 6.75 -0.03 27.57
N VAL A 20 5.60 0.62 27.43
CA VAL A 20 4.52 0.23 26.50
C VAL A 20 4.98 0.33 25.05
N PHE A 21 5.69 1.41 24.70
CA PHE A 21 6.24 1.56 23.35
C PHE A 21 7.20 0.43 23.00
N SER A 22 8.12 0.08 23.91
CA SER A 22 9.10 -1.00 23.68
C SER A 22 8.43 -2.35 23.48
N ILE A 23 7.41 -2.66 24.30
CA ILE A 23 6.66 -3.91 24.18
C ILE A 23 5.88 -3.97 22.86
N CYS A 24 5.11 -2.92 22.55
CA CYS A 24 4.35 -2.85 21.32
C CYS A 24 5.28 -2.89 20.10
N PHE A 25 6.39 -2.17 20.14
CA PHE A 25 7.37 -2.13 19.05
C PHE A 25 7.99 -3.51 18.80
N LEU A 26 8.35 -4.23 19.86
CA LEU A 26 8.85 -5.60 19.74
C LEU A 26 7.80 -6.53 19.10
N ILE A 27 6.54 -6.44 19.53
CA ILE A 27 5.45 -7.24 18.97
C ILE A 27 5.30 -6.97 17.47
N PHE A 28 5.33 -5.70 17.04
CA PHE A 28 5.22 -5.35 15.62
C PHE A 28 6.46 -5.73 14.80
N ILE A 29 7.66 -5.75 15.40
CA ILE A 29 8.87 -6.30 14.74
C ILE A 29 8.70 -7.80 14.50
N VAL A 30 8.26 -8.56 15.51
CA VAL A 30 8.02 -10.01 15.38
C VAL A 30 6.92 -10.28 14.34
N GLN A 31 5.83 -9.49 14.35
CA GLN A 31 4.79 -9.58 13.34
C GLN A 31 5.35 -9.29 11.93
N THR A 32 6.23 -8.30 11.80
CA THR A 32 6.89 -7.98 10.52
C THR A 32 7.76 -9.13 10.03
N PHE A 33 8.52 -9.77 10.93
CA PHE A 33 9.30 -10.96 10.60
C PHE A 33 8.40 -12.07 10.03
N TRP A 34 7.28 -12.37 10.69
CA TRP A 34 6.29 -13.34 10.20
C TRP A 34 5.69 -12.95 8.85
N LEU A 35 5.40 -11.68 8.63
CA LEU A 35 4.83 -11.18 7.37
C LEU A 35 5.77 -11.40 6.18
N PHE A 36 7.07 -11.35 6.40
CA PHE A 36 8.09 -11.48 5.35
C PHE A 36 8.82 -12.83 5.38
N ILE A 37 8.38 -13.78 6.22
CA ILE A 37 9.09 -15.06 6.39
C ILE A 37 9.23 -15.83 5.07
N ASP A 38 8.18 -15.82 4.23
CA ASP A 38 8.20 -16.50 2.92
C ASP A 38 9.18 -15.84 1.93
N GLU A 39 9.45 -14.55 2.11
CA GLU A 39 10.42 -13.83 1.27
C GLU A 39 11.86 -13.97 1.79
N LEU A 40 12.03 -14.26 3.07
CA LEU A 40 13.32 -14.36 3.76
C LEU A 40 13.77 -15.80 3.92
N ALA A 41 12.85 -16.72 4.24
CA ALA A 41 13.15 -18.13 4.45
C ALA A 41 13.50 -18.85 3.14
N GLY A 42 14.30 -19.90 3.23
CA GLY A 42 14.64 -20.77 2.07
C GLY A 42 15.63 -20.18 1.07
N LYS A 43 16.07 -18.91 1.24
CA LYS A 43 17.02 -18.26 0.33
C LYS A 43 18.49 -18.38 0.78
N GLY A 44 18.76 -19.10 1.90
CA GLY A 44 20.10 -19.22 2.48
C GLY A 44 20.70 -17.86 2.85
N LEU A 45 19.85 -16.95 3.38
CA LEU A 45 20.30 -15.64 3.81
C LEU A 45 21.01 -15.72 5.14
N ASP A 46 22.08 -14.96 5.28
CA ASP A 46 22.77 -14.80 6.55
C ASP A 46 21.86 -14.08 7.56
N PHE A 47 21.97 -14.45 8.82
CA PHE A 47 21.22 -13.79 9.90
C PHE A 47 21.41 -12.28 9.93
N ASP A 48 22.61 -11.79 9.61
CA ASP A 48 22.93 -10.39 9.51
C ASP A 48 22.08 -9.67 8.46
N THR A 49 21.84 -10.26 7.31
CA THR A 49 20.97 -9.71 6.25
C THR A 49 19.52 -9.59 6.71
N ILE A 50 19.01 -10.60 7.41
CA ILE A 50 17.65 -10.57 7.99
C ILE A 50 17.55 -9.48 9.05
N LEU A 51 18.53 -9.37 9.93
CA LEU A 51 18.57 -8.34 10.96
C LEU A 51 18.64 -6.92 10.34
N LYS A 52 19.47 -6.72 9.33
CA LYS A 52 19.55 -5.46 8.56
C LYS A 52 18.20 -5.09 7.94
N PHE A 53 17.50 -6.06 7.34
CA PHE A 53 16.18 -5.83 6.80
C PHE A 53 15.20 -5.35 7.88
N LEU A 54 15.13 -6.04 9.03
CA LEU A 54 14.25 -5.67 10.13
C LEU A 54 14.58 -4.29 10.70
N VAL A 55 15.87 -3.96 10.86
CA VAL A 55 16.32 -2.63 11.32
C VAL A 55 15.90 -1.54 10.33
N TYR A 56 16.09 -1.74 9.02
CA TYR A 56 15.69 -0.76 8.01
C TYR A 56 14.18 -0.64 7.87
N TYR A 57 13.43 -1.71 8.12
CA TYR A 57 11.97 -1.69 8.07
C TYR A 57 11.33 -1.08 9.32
N SER A 58 11.99 -1.21 10.48
CA SER A 58 11.45 -0.82 11.78
C SER A 58 11.00 0.65 11.88
N PRO A 59 11.62 1.66 11.25
CA PRO A 59 11.15 3.03 11.32
C PRO A 59 9.72 3.22 10.79
N LYS A 60 9.30 2.39 9.85
CA LYS A 60 7.96 2.42 9.28
C LYS A 60 6.86 2.00 10.26
N LEU A 61 7.22 1.28 11.32
CA LEU A 61 6.28 0.83 12.35
C LEU A 61 5.94 1.94 13.35
N ILE A 62 6.80 2.96 13.50
CA ILE A 62 6.65 4.00 14.52
C ILE A 62 5.34 4.79 14.39
N PRO A 63 4.88 5.21 13.20
CA PRO A 63 3.58 5.88 13.06
C PRO A 63 2.39 5.03 13.50
N LEU A 64 2.54 3.71 13.57
CA LEU A 64 1.52 2.79 14.06
C LEU A 64 1.65 2.57 15.57
N VAL A 65 2.86 2.32 16.05
CA VAL A 65 3.15 2.00 17.45
C VAL A 65 3.01 3.20 18.37
N LEU A 66 3.48 4.38 17.92
CA LEU A 66 3.51 5.58 18.78
C LEU A 66 2.10 6.03 19.22
N PRO A 67 1.09 6.17 18.33
CA PRO A 67 -0.27 6.52 18.74
C PRO A 67 -0.89 5.50 19.71
N LEU A 68 -0.70 4.21 19.48
CA LEU A 68 -1.16 3.14 20.37
C LEU A 68 -0.52 3.27 21.75
N SER A 69 0.80 3.46 21.78
CA SER A 69 1.55 3.59 23.05
C SER A 69 1.15 4.84 23.82
N VAL A 70 0.86 5.93 23.14
CA VAL A 70 0.39 7.18 23.77
C VAL A 70 -0.96 6.97 24.46
N VAL A 71 -1.93 6.34 23.79
CA VAL A 71 -3.24 6.06 24.39
C VAL A 71 -3.09 5.14 25.60
N LEU A 72 -2.36 4.04 25.46
CA LEU A 72 -2.13 3.08 26.54
C LEU A 72 -1.42 3.73 27.74
N ALA A 73 -0.31 4.40 27.50
CA ALA A 73 0.47 5.05 28.56
C ALA A 73 -0.32 6.13 29.30
N SER A 74 -1.09 6.95 28.57
CA SER A 74 -1.93 8.00 29.18
C SER A 74 -3.04 7.39 30.01
N LEU A 75 -3.73 6.38 29.49
CA LEU A 75 -4.82 5.70 30.18
C LEU A 75 -4.31 4.97 31.44
N MET A 76 -3.18 4.27 31.34
CA MET A 76 -2.53 3.61 32.49
C MET A 76 -2.04 4.61 33.53
N THR A 77 -1.48 5.76 33.13
CA THR A 77 -0.97 6.75 34.08
C THR A 77 -2.10 7.40 34.84
N PHE A 78 -3.10 7.92 34.15
CA PHE A 78 -4.23 8.58 34.83
C PHE A 78 -5.15 7.58 35.53
N GLY A 79 -5.25 6.35 35.00
CA GLY A 79 -5.97 5.24 35.66
C GLY A 79 -5.34 4.90 37.02
N SER A 80 -4.02 4.74 37.09
CA SER A 80 -3.31 4.47 38.33
C SER A 80 -3.43 5.66 39.34
N LEU A 81 -3.32 6.89 38.87
CA LEU A 81 -3.52 8.08 39.74
C LEU A 81 -4.94 8.12 40.30
N ALA A 82 -5.94 7.68 39.53
CA ALA A 82 -7.33 7.61 39.98
C ALA A 82 -7.56 6.44 40.97
N GLU A 83 -7.00 5.26 40.67
CA GLU A 83 -7.10 4.06 41.50
C GLU A 83 -6.43 4.20 42.84
N ASN A 84 -5.26 4.84 42.91
CA ASN A 84 -4.50 5.09 44.12
C ASN A 84 -5.00 6.35 44.90
N TYR A 85 -6.10 6.96 44.49
CA TYR A 85 -6.65 8.20 45.09
C TYR A 85 -5.73 9.42 45.03
N GLU A 86 -4.58 9.32 44.33
CA GLU A 86 -3.64 10.44 44.16
C GLU A 86 -4.29 11.62 43.45
N PHE A 87 -5.12 11.33 42.44
CA PHE A 87 -5.86 12.34 41.73
C PHE A 87 -6.93 13.04 42.64
N ALA A 88 -7.58 12.30 43.51
CA ALA A 88 -8.49 12.87 44.51
C ALA A 88 -7.75 13.79 45.49
N ALA A 89 -6.56 13.39 45.96
CA ALA A 89 -5.69 14.23 46.80
C ALA A 89 -5.24 15.51 46.08
N MET A 90 -4.89 15.43 44.79
CA MET A 90 -4.57 16.62 43.97
C MET A 90 -5.76 17.57 43.87
N LYS A 91 -6.97 17.06 43.69
CA LYS A 91 -8.19 17.85 43.59
C LYS A 91 -8.53 18.53 44.92
N SER A 92 -8.37 17.87 46.06
CA SER A 92 -8.62 18.46 47.38
C SER A 92 -7.72 19.67 47.69
N THR A 93 -6.52 19.71 47.07
CA THR A 93 -5.60 20.85 47.10
C THR A 93 -5.84 21.91 46.01
N GLY A 94 -6.94 21.78 45.22
CA GLY A 94 -7.33 22.74 44.19
C GLY A 94 -6.67 22.51 42.82
N ILE A 95 -5.97 21.37 42.60
CA ILE A 95 -5.35 21.06 41.32
C ILE A 95 -6.38 20.35 40.42
N SER A 96 -6.81 21.03 39.34
CA SER A 96 -7.74 20.46 38.35
C SER A 96 -7.05 19.42 37.45
N LEU A 97 -7.85 18.53 36.83
CA LEU A 97 -7.34 17.55 35.85
C LEU A 97 -6.58 18.24 34.71
N PHE A 98 -7.12 19.35 34.21
CA PHE A 98 -6.49 20.10 33.14
C PHE A 98 -5.12 20.64 33.53
N ARG A 99 -4.96 21.11 34.76
CA ARG A 99 -3.66 21.56 35.29
C ARG A 99 -2.67 20.39 35.40
N ALA A 100 -3.13 19.23 35.82
CA ALA A 100 -2.30 18.03 35.89
C ALA A 100 -1.87 17.55 34.47
N MET A 101 -2.72 17.69 33.45
CA MET A 101 -2.43 17.33 32.06
C MET A 101 -1.51 18.34 31.36
N THR A 102 -1.48 19.62 31.78
CA THR A 102 -0.73 20.68 31.07
C THR A 102 0.75 20.33 30.81
N PRO A 103 1.56 19.87 31.81
CA PRO A 103 2.96 19.52 31.55
C PRO A 103 3.13 18.35 30.57
N LEU A 104 2.18 17.43 30.54
CA LEU A 104 2.17 16.30 29.62
C LEU A 104 1.73 16.73 28.22
N ILE A 105 0.82 17.69 28.08
CA ILE A 105 0.47 18.27 26.77
C ILE A 105 1.70 18.94 26.16
N ILE A 106 2.48 19.69 26.94
CA ILE A 106 3.74 20.28 26.46
C ILE A 106 4.73 19.19 26.03
N LEU A 107 4.83 18.11 26.81
CA LEU A 107 5.64 16.94 26.44
C LEU A 107 5.18 16.34 25.12
N HIS A 108 3.86 16.22 24.88
CA HIS A 108 3.32 15.67 23.63
C HIS A 108 3.55 16.58 22.42
N ILE A 109 3.56 17.90 22.63
CA ILE A 109 3.97 18.83 21.55
C ILE A 109 5.44 18.57 21.20
N ALA A 110 6.33 18.43 22.17
CA ALA A 110 7.74 18.10 21.91
C ALA A 110 7.91 16.72 21.26
N LEU A 111 7.18 15.70 21.74
CA LEU A 111 7.13 14.37 21.11
C LEU A 111 6.62 14.44 19.68
N GLY A 112 5.58 15.24 19.42
CA GLY A 112 5.04 15.45 18.08
C GLY A 112 6.05 16.06 17.12
N ILE A 113 6.80 17.09 17.55
CA ILE A 113 7.89 17.69 16.77
C ILE A 113 8.98 16.63 16.49
N GLY A 114 9.36 15.85 17.49
CA GLY A 114 10.28 14.73 17.32
C GLY A 114 9.77 13.68 16.34
N ALA A 115 8.49 13.31 16.44
CA ALA A 115 7.84 12.38 15.53
C ALA A 115 7.77 12.90 14.08
N PHE A 116 7.54 14.21 13.89
CA PHE A 116 7.61 14.85 12.58
C PHE A 116 9.03 14.76 12.00
N TYR A 117 10.04 15.13 12.76
CA TYR A 117 11.43 15.04 12.32
C TYR A 117 11.80 13.60 11.93
N PHE A 118 11.42 12.64 12.76
CA PHE A 118 11.62 11.22 12.53
C PHE A 118 10.90 10.75 11.25
N SER A 119 9.63 11.12 11.10
CA SER A 119 8.82 10.79 9.93
C SER A 119 9.38 11.41 8.64
N ASN A 120 10.02 12.58 8.73
CA ASN A 120 10.57 13.28 7.57
C ASN A 120 11.96 12.81 7.16
N HIS A 121 12.76 12.23 8.08
CA HIS A 121 14.16 11.89 7.79
C HIS A 121 14.42 10.38 7.92
N VAL A 122 14.00 9.77 9.02
CA VAL A 122 14.36 8.39 9.35
C VAL A 122 13.48 7.40 8.57
N ILE A 123 12.17 7.64 8.50
CA ILE A 123 11.26 6.76 7.77
C ILE A 123 11.59 6.70 6.28
N PRO A 124 11.83 7.80 5.54
CA PRO A 124 12.22 7.76 4.14
C PRO A 124 13.52 7.00 3.89
N TYR A 125 14.50 7.17 4.77
CA TYR A 125 15.77 6.44 4.70
C TYR A 125 15.57 4.93 4.92
N GLY A 126 14.80 4.56 5.95
CA GLY A 126 14.46 3.17 6.23
C GLY A 126 13.67 2.51 5.09
N GLU A 127 12.71 3.23 4.49
CA GLU A 127 11.95 2.76 3.34
C GLU A 127 12.85 2.59 2.10
N LEU A 128 13.77 3.52 1.83
CA LEU A 128 14.75 3.40 0.75
C LEU A 128 15.58 2.12 0.89
N LYS A 129 16.18 1.91 2.05
CA LYS A 129 17.05 0.75 2.32
C LYS A 129 16.27 -0.56 2.34
N SER A 130 15.16 -0.64 3.07
CA SER A 130 14.36 -1.87 3.20
C SER A 130 13.72 -2.28 1.88
N TYR A 131 13.21 -1.31 1.09
CA TYR A 131 12.59 -1.60 -0.21
C TYR A 131 13.61 -2.12 -1.23
N ASN A 132 14.78 -1.46 -1.35
CA ASN A 132 15.82 -1.90 -2.28
C ASN A 132 16.39 -3.26 -1.85
N LEU A 133 16.67 -3.45 -0.57
CA LEU A 133 17.12 -4.74 -0.05
C LEU A 133 16.11 -5.85 -0.37
N ARG A 134 14.82 -5.63 -0.10
CA ARG A 134 13.76 -6.59 -0.44
C ARG A 134 13.70 -6.91 -1.94
N LYS A 135 13.82 -5.88 -2.80
CA LYS A 135 13.85 -6.07 -4.26
C LYS A 135 15.08 -6.84 -4.72
N ASN A 136 16.24 -6.59 -4.12
CA ASN A 136 17.46 -7.31 -4.43
C ASN A 136 17.40 -8.75 -3.91
N LEU A 137 16.86 -8.98 -2.69
CA LEU A 137 16.59 -10.31 -2.17
C LEU A 137 15.62 -11.12 -3.04
N ALA A 138 14.64 -10.46 -3.65
CA ALA A 138 13.72 -11.12 -4.59
C ALA A 138 14.41 -11.61 -5.87
N LYS A 139 15.56 -11.02 -6.24
CA LYS A 139 16.37 -11.46 -7.37
C LYS A 139 17.31 -12.63 -7.01
N LEU A 140 17.60 -12.84 -5.71
CA LEU A 140 18.42 -13.93 -5.26
C LEU A 140 17.68 -15.26 -5.45
N LYS A 141 18.29 -16.16 -6.20
CA LYS A 141 17.88 -17.55 -6.41
C LYS A 141 16.58 -17.80 -7.21
N PRO A 142 16.65 -17.68 -8.53
CA PRO A 142 15.65 -18.32 -9.40
C PRO A 142 15.66 -19.85 -9.29
N ALA A 143 16.80 -20.46 -8.93
CA ALA A 143 16.94 -21.93 -8.89
C ALA A 143 16.09 -22.60 -7.80
N ILE A 144 15.82 -21.92 -6.67
CA ILE A 144 14.90 -22.43 -5.62
C ILE A 144 13.44 -22.06 -5.95
N ALA A 145 13.22 -21.12 -6.84
CA ALA A 145 11.88 -20.62 -7.20
C ALA A 145 11.18 -21.42 -8.31
N ILE A 146 11.67 -22.61 -8.70
CA ILE A 146 10.93 -23.48 -9.58
C ILE A 146 9.68 -23.96 -8.85
N ARG A 147 8.52 -23.37 -9.18
CA ARG A 147 7.21 -23.77 -8.64
C ARG A 147 6.67 -24.92 -9.46
N GLU A 148 6.08 -25.90 -8.79
CA GLU A 148 5.43 -27.04 -9.43
C GLU A 148 4.24 -26.60 -10.29
N GLY A 149 4.08 -27.20 -11.45
CA GLY A 149 2.95 -27.00 -12.34
C GLY A 149 2.93 -25.68 -13.14
N VAL A 150 3.87 -24.75 -12.90
CA VAL A 150 3.91 -23.41 -13.51
C VAL A 150 5.21 -23.22 -14.29
N PHE A 151 5.18 -22.44 -15.40
CA PHE A 151 6.41 -22.02 -16.07
C PHE A 151 7.14 -20.95 -15.25
N ASN A 152 8.42 -21.22 -14.96
CA ASN A 152 9.32 -20.34 -14.23
C ASN A 152 10.40 -19.83 -15.18
N ASP A 153 10.57 -18.51 -15.28
CA ASP A 153 11.59 -17.89 -16.14
C ASP A 153 12.96 -17.89 -15.46
N LEU A 154 13.93 -18.54 -16.09
CA LEU A 154 15.33 -18.61 -15.68
C LEU A 154 16.21 -17.93 -16.76
N GLY A 155 16.10 -16.60 -16.90
CA GLY A 155 16.85 -15.83 -17.88
C GLY A 155 16.45 -16.16 -19.33
N GLN A 156 17.30 -16.92 -20.06
CA GLN A 156 17.04 -17.28 -21.46
C GLN A 156 16.13 -18.50 -21.62
N MET A 157 15.69 -19.13 -20.54
CA MET A 157 14.82 -20.30 -20.59
C MET A 157 13.64 -20.18 -19.62
N SER A 158 12.54 -20.87 -19.94
CA SER A 158 11.38 -21.05 -19.05
C SER A 158 11.25 -22.54 -18.75
N ILE A 159 11.30 -22.91 -17.48
CA ILE A 159 11.19 -24.29 -17.02
C ILE A 159 9.86 -24.53 -16.31
N LYS A 160 9.21 -25.64 -16.60
CA LYS A 160 8.05 -26.16 -15.89
C LYS A 160 8.34 -27.57 -15.43
N VAL A 161 8.05 -27.86 -14.17
CA VAL A 161 8.14 -29.19 -13.58
C VAL A 161 6.79 -29.61 -13.02
N LYS A 162 6.42 -30.86 -13.14
CA LYS A 162 5.18 -31.38 -12.60
C LYS A 162 5.27 -31.50 -11.07
N ARG A 163 6.38 -32.03 -10.56
CA ARG A 163 6.64 -32.23 -9.14
C ARG A 163 8.13 -32.19 -8.82
N LYS A 164 8.46 -31.71 -7.63
CA LYS A 164 9.80 -31.81 -7.04
C LYS A 164 9.80 -32.81 -5.91
N TYR A 165 10.88 -33.55 -5.72
CA TYR A 165 10.98 -34.55 -4.66
C TYR A 165 12.45 -34.81 -4.29
N GLY A 166 12.64 -35.63 -3.26
CA GLY A 166 13.97 -35.97 -2.75
C GLY A 166 14.55 -34.93 -1.79
N PRO A 167 15.79 -35.14 -1.30
CA PRO A 167 16.47 -34.22 -0.40
C PRO A 167 16.63 -32.83 -1.07
N ASP A 168 16.28 -31.76 -0.35
CA ASP A 168 16.38 -30.38 -0.83
C ASP A 168 15.60 -30.08 -2.14
N ASP A 169 14.54 -30.84 -2.47
CA ASP A 169 13.73 -30.67 -3.68
C ASP A 169 14.54 -30.68 -4.98
N ARG A 170 15.63 -31.47 -5.03
CA ARG A 170 16.58 -31.49 -6.16
C ARG A 170 16.13 -32.37 -7.33
N LEU A 171 15.26 -33.34 -7.10
CA LEU A 171 14.77 -34.24 -8.13
C LEU A 171 13.49 -33.67 -8.73
N LEU A 172 13.41 -33.70 -10.07
CA LEU A 172 12.34 -33.12 -10.86
C LEU A 172 11.63 -34.22 -11.64
N GLU A 173 10.30 -34.18 -11.69
CA GLU A 173 9.46 -35.08 -12.48
C GLU A 173 8.77 -34.30 -13.60
N ASP A 174 8.73 -34.86 -14.81
CA ASP A 174 8.10 -34.32 -16.04
C ASP A 174 8.53 -32.86 -16.31
N VAL A 175 9.76 -32.73 -16.78
CA VAL A 175 10.42 -31.44 -16.97
C VAL A 175 10.17 -30.94 -18.40
N ILE A 176 9.66 -29.74 -18.56
CA ILE A 176 9.49 -29.06 -19.84
C ILE A 176 10.29 -27.76 -19.81
N ILE A 177 11.17 -27.57 -20.77
CA ILE A 177 11.98 -26.36 -20.90
C ILE A 177 11.73 -25.74 -22.28
N HIS A 178 11.45 -24.45 -22.26
CA HIS A 178 11.41 -23.58 -23.43
C HIS A 178 12.65 -22.68 -23.41
N GLU A 179 13.49 -22.82 -24.43
CA GLU A 179 14.68 -21.97 -24.58
C GLU A 179 14.39 -20.82 -25.57
N LYS A 180 14.64 -19.59 -25.12
CA LYS A 180 14.48 -18.38 -25.93
C LYS A 180 15.71 -18.19 -26.79
N THR A 181 15.51 -18.16 -28.12
CA THR A 181 16.56 -17.80 -29.08
C THR A 181 16.86 -16.29 -29.01
N LYS A 182 17.96 -15.86 -29.64
CA LYS A 182 18.36 -14.42 -29.71
C LYS A 182 17.25 -13.48 -30.20
N ASP A 183 16.29 -14.04 -30.98
CA ASP A 183 15.12 -13.31 -31.50
C ASP A 183 13.92 -13.33 -30.51
N TYR A 184 14.11 -13.74 -29.25
CA TYR A 184 13.05 -13.92 -28.23
C TYR A 184 11.91 -14.85 -28.66
N THR A 185 12.14 -15.74 -29.61
CA THR A 185 11.17 -16.77 -30.05
C THR A 185 11.48 -18.11 -29.39
N ASN A 186 10.44 -18.82 -28.90
CA ASN A 186 10.57 -20.15 -28.31
C ASN A 186 10.67 -21.20 -29.42
N ARG A 187 11.88 -21.50 -29.90
CA ARG A 187 12.09 -22.47 -30.98
C ARG A 187 12.65 -23.78 -30.49
N ILE A 188 13.12 -23.82 -29.25
CA ILE A 188 13.69 -25.03 -28.68
C ILE A 188 12.82 -25.43 -27.52
N VAL A 189 12.30 -26.64 -27.55
CA VAL A 189 11.53 -27.26 -26.50
C VAL A 189 12.21 -28.56 -26.09
N ILE A 190 12.50 -28.69 -24.81
CA ILE A 190 13.09 -29.90 -24.23
C ILE A 190 12.05 -30.49 -23.28
N LYS A 191 11.74 -31.77 -23.46
CA LYS A 191 10.87 -32.54 -22.57
C LYS A 191 11.61 -33.75 -22.07
N ALA A 192 11.70 -33.91 -20.74
CA ALA A 192 12.35 -35.03 -20.07
C ALA A 192 11.45 -35.70 -19.03
N VAL A 193 11.57 -36.98 -18.84
CA VAL A 193 10.79 -37.75 -17.84
C VAL A 193 11.20 -37.36 -16.44
N SER A 194 12.50 -37.16 -16.20
CA SER A 194 13.03 -36.75 -14.92
C SER A 194 14.24 -35.83 -15.06
N GLY A 195 14.57 -35.11 -14.02
CA GLY A 195 15.74 -34.25 -13.97
C GLY A 195 16.30 -34.15 -12.56
N GLU A 196 17.54 -33.71 -12.48
CA GLU A 196 18.24 -33.49 -11.20
C GLU A 196 18.98 -32.16 -11.23
N LEU A 197 18.77 -31.34 -10.21
CA LEU A 197 19.49 -30.09 -9.98
C LEU A 197 20.79 -30.38 -9.21
N LYS A 198 21.92 -30.32 -9.90
CA LYS A 198 23.25 -30.46 -9.29
C LYS A 198 23.88 -29.07 -9.11
N SER A 199 23.88 -28.57 -7.89
CA SER A 199 24.59 -27.35 -7.51
C SER A 199 25.70 -27.71 -6.55
N LYS A 200 26.93 -27.33 -6.87
CA LYS A 200 27.97 -27.17 -5.86
C LYS A 200 27.75 -25.82 -5.19
N THR A 201 27.73 -25.79 -3.88
CA THR A 201 27.37 -24.63 -3.02
C THR A 201 28.21 -23.37 -3.29
N THR A 202 29.26 -23.45 -4.09
CA THR A 202 30.24 -22.39 -4.39
C THR A 202 30.21 -21.94 -5.85
N ASP A 203 29.48 -22.59 -6.77
CA ASP A 203 29.58 -22.30 -8.19
C ASP A 203 28.42 -21.43 -8.67
N ALA A 204 28.76 -20.41 -9.46
CA ALA A 204 27.82 -19.53 -10.14
C ALA A 204 26.96 -20.25 -11.20
N ASN A 205 27.21 -21.53 -11.44
CA ASN A 205 26.55 -22.36 -12.46
C ASN A 205 25.69 -23.44 -11.79
N LEU A 206 24.40 -23.45 -12.12
CA LEU A 206 23.49 -24.55 -11.79
C LEU A 206 23.53 -25.56 -12.92
N GLN A 207 23.91 -26.80 -12.60
CA GLN A 207 23.85 -27.90 -13.55
C GLN A 207 22.50 -28.61 -13.43
N LEU A 208 21.73 -28.59 -14.53
CA LEU A 208 20.49 -29.34 -14.67
C LEU A 208 20.78 -30.58 -15.52
N VAL A 209 20.65 -31.73 -14.93
CA VAL A 209 20.79 -33.02 -15.61
C VAL A 209 19.40 -33.56 -15.89
N LEU A 210 19.07 -33.77 -17.15
CA LEU A 210 17.78 -34.28 -17.59
C LEU A 210 17.98 -35.75 -18.06
N TYR A 211 17.05 -36.61 -17.68
CA TYR A 211 17.07 -38.04 -18.04
C TYR A 211 15.88 -38.42 -18.89
N ASP A 212 16.12 -39.23 -19.88
CA ASP A 212 15.15 -39.80 -20.83
C ASP A 212 14.21 -38.76 -21.43
N GLY A 213 14.65 -38.10 -22.49
CA GLY A 213 13.91 -36.99 -23.04
C GLY A 213 14.11 -36.78 -24.53
N ASN A 214 13.38 -35.79 -25.02
CA ASN A 214 13.46 -35.33 -26.40
C ASN A 214 13.68 -33.83 -26.45
N ARG A 215 14.58 -33.38 -27.32
CA ARG A 215 14.80 -32.00 -27.70
C ARG A 215 14.20 -31.75 -29.08
N TYR A 216 13.32 -30.81 -29.16
CA TYR A 216 12.68 -30.34 -30.38
C TYR A 216 13.23 -28.97 -30.73
N GLU A 217 13.67 -28.81 -31.99
CA GLU A 217 14.23 -27.54 -32.47
C GLU A 217 13.64 -27.19 -33.83
N GLU A 218 13.13 -25.97 -33.97
CA GLU A 218 12.68 -25.40 -35.21
C GLU A 218 13.85 -24.66 -35.87
N ILE A 219 14.29 -25.18 -37.07
CA ILE A 219 15.44 -24.65 -37.78
C ILE A 219 15.00 -23.55 -38.73
N LYS A 220 15.58 -22.36 -38.59
CA LYS A 220 15.32 -21.24 -39.51
C LYS A 220 16.33 -21.28 -40.64
N GLU A 221 15.87 -21.60 -41.84
CA GLU A 221 16.70 -21.43 -43.04
C GLU A 221 16.86 -19.94 -43.38
N LYS A 222 18.11 -19.48 -43.46
CA LYS A 222 18.47 -18.16 -43.99
C LYS A 222 18.18 -18.12 -45.50
N GLY A 223 17.14 -17.37 -45.89
CA GLY A 223 16.88 -17.07 -47.31
C GLY A 223 15.68 -17.77 -47.93
N ASN A 224 14.94 -18.59 -47.23
CA ASN A 224 13.76 -19.25 -47.79
C ASN A 224 12.56 -18.31 -47.86
N ARG A 225 12.11 -17.95 -49.08
CA ARG A 225 10.91 -17.12 -49.34
C ARG A 225 9.58 -17.84 -49.03
N ASN A 226 9.60 -19.16 -48.82
CA ASN A 226 8.41 -19.94 -48.46
C ASN A 226 8.19 -19.94 -46.96
N LYS A 227 7.36 -19.00 -46.48
CA LYS A 227 6.96 -18.80 -45.07
C LYS A 227 6.27 -20.00 -44.39
N TYR A 228 6.07 -21.12 -45.07
CA TYR A 228 5.22 -22.22 -44.59
C TYR A 228 5.97 -23.55 -44.35
N ARG A 229 7.28 -23.62 -44.52
CA ARG A 229 8.08 -24.81 -44.18
C ARG A 229 9.12 -24.46 -43.13
N TYR A 230 8.88 -24.93 -41.92
CA TYR A 230 9.83 -24.88 -40.82
C TYR A 230 10.36 -26.28 -40.57
N PRO A 231 11.58 -26.64 -41.03
CA PRO A 231 12.17 -27.92 -40.74
C PRO A 231 12.35 -28.09 -39.22
N HIS A 232 11.95 -29.26 -38.72
CA HIS A 232 12.08 -29.61 -37.31
C HIS A 232 13.15 -30.68 -37.14
N ALA A 233 14.00 -30.48 -36.11
CA ALA A 233 14.88 -31.52 -35.63
C ALA A 233 14.30 -32.08 -34.30
N LYS A 234 14.26 -33.42 -34.20
CA LYS A 234 13.94 -34.13 -32.95
C LYS A 234 15.15 -34.96 -32.55
N VAL A 235 15.69 -34.71 -31.38
CA VAL A 235 16.83 -35.44 -30.82
C VAL A 235 16.35 -36.14 -29.55
N HIS A 236 16.48 -37.48 -29.52
CA HIS A 236 16.24 -38.24 -28.30
C HIS A 236 17.56 -38.37 -27.52
N PHE A 237 17.52 -38.20 -26.20
CA PHE A 237 18.67 -38.31 -25.29
C PHE A 237 18.33 -39.18 -24.10
N LYS A 238 19.29 -39.97 -23.65
CA LYS A 238 19.24 -40.71 -22.37
C LYS A 238 19.61 -39.77 -21.20
N GLU A 239 20.61 -38.94 -21.42
CA GLU A 239 21.06 -37.93 -20.48
C GLU A 239 21.39 -36.65 -21.23
N TYR A 240 20.96 -35.52 -20.72
CA TYR A 240 21.24 -34.19 -21.25
C TYR A 240 21.62 -33.23 -20.13
N ILE A 241 22.84 -32.72 -20.20
CA ILE A 241 23.38 -31.84 -19.17
C ILE A 241 23.30 -30.40 -19.65
N MET A 242 22.60 -29.56 -18.91
CA MET A 242 22.52 -28.12 -19.13
C MET A 242 23.20 -27.37 -18.01
N ASN A 243 24.12 -26.48 -18.36
CA ASN A 243 24.67 -25.53 -17.42
C ASN A 243 23.90 -24.22 -17.51
N ILE A 244 23.21 -23.88 -16.44
CA ILE A 244 22.47 -22.63 -16.31
C ILE A 244 23.40 -21.63 -15.65
N ASP A 245 23.82 -20.60 -16.38
CA ASP A 245 24.64 -19.53 -15.83
C ASP A 245 23.80 -18.69 -14.86
N LEU A 246 24.10 -18.82 -13.60
CA LEU A 246 23.52 -18.03 -12.52
C LEU A 246 24.40 -16.84 -12.11
N SER A 247 25.47 -16.55 -12.85
CA SER A 247 26.37 -15.43 -12.53
C SER A 247 25.63 -14.10 -12.52
N GLN A 248 24.63 -13.93 -13.38
CA GLN A 248 23.73 -12.77 -13.40
C GLN A 248 22.84 -12.67 -12.13
N PHE A 249 22.68 -13.76 -11.41
CA PHE A 249 21.88 -13.84 -10.19
C PHE A 249 22.73 -13.94 -8.91
N ASN A 250 24.00 -14.38 -9.01
CA ASN A 250 24.91 -14.48 -7.88
C ASN A 250 25.68 -13.18 -7.60
N ASN A 251 25.86 -12.30 -8.59
CA ASN A 251 26.49 -10.99 -8.45
C ASN A 251 25.47 -9.88 -8.15
N ILE A 252 24.38 -10.19 -7.44
CA ILE A 252 23.44 -9.17 -7.02
C ILE A 252 24.01 -8.44 -5.82
N ASP A 253 24.41 -7.19 -6.05
CA ASP A 253 24.75 -6.28 -4.97
C ASP A 253 23.50 -5.98 -4.14
N LEU A 254 23.43 -6.56 -2.94
CA LEU A 254 22.33 -6.34 -2.00
C LEU A 254 22.23 -4.88 -1.54
N THR A 255 23.30 -4.10 -1.73
CA THR A 255 23.36 -2.68 -1.36
C THR A 255 22.94 -1.75 -2.50
N GLU A 256 22.70 -2.27 -3.73
CA GLU A 256 22.28 -1.49 -4.88
C GLU A 256 20.95 -0.76 -4.62
N GLU A 257 20.94 0.55 -4.75
CA GLU A 257 19.77 1.41 -4.59
C GLU A 257 19.21 1.85 -5.94
N LYS A 258 18.60 0.93 -6.66
CA LYS A 258 18.00 1.22 -7.96
C LYS A 258 16.71 2.03 -7.86
N TYR A 259 15.95 1.84 -6.78
CA TYR A 259 14.67 2.49 -6.57
C TYR A 259 14.83 3.62 -5.55
N THR A 260 14.79 4.88 -5.99
CA THR A 260 15.05 6.05 -5.15
C THR A 260 13.88 7.05 -5.11
N THR A 261 12.89 6.91 -6.00
CA THR A 261 11.91 7.97 -6.28
C THR A 261 10.49 7.67 -5.82
N THR A 262 10.25 6.60 -5.05
CA THR A 262 8.89 6.32 -4.57
C THR A 262 8.47 7.37 -3.52
N TYR A 263 7.19 7.73 -3.50
CA TYR A 263 6.64 8.75 -2.58
C TYR A 263 6.97 8.50 -1.10
N ARG A 264 7.13 7.23 -0.69
CA ARG A 264 7.47 6.86 0.69
C ARG A 264 8.92 7.16 1.06
N MET A 265 9.81 7.22 0.07
CA MET A 265 11.25 7.50 0.26
C MET A 265 11.58 8.99 0.23
N GLN A 266 10.60 9.84 -0.06
CA GLN A 266 10.80 11.27 -0.23
C GLN A 266 10.55 12.03 1.08
N LYS A 267 11.34 13.09 1.31
CA LYS A 267 11.11 14.08 2.37
C LYS A 267 10.00 15.04 1.99
N VAL A 268 9.45 15.80 2.95
CA VAL A 268 8.38 16.80 2.72
C VAL A 268 8.70 17.76 1.57
N ALA A 269 9.92 18.30 1.52
CA ALA A 269 10.33 19.21 0.44
C ALA A 269 10.33 18.50 -0.94
N GLN A 270 10.83 17.27 -0.99
CA GLN A 270 10.85 16.46 -2.21
C GLN A 270 9.43 16.05 -2.65
N LEU A 271 8.55 15.69 -1.68
CA LEU A 271 7.15 15.38 -1.97
C LEU A 271 6.43 16.56 -2.61
N ARG A 272 6.67 17.80 -2.13
CA ARG A 272 6.09 19.00 -2.70
C ARG A 272 6.52 19.19 -4.14
N THR A 273 7.83 19.22 -4.40
CA THR A 273 8.37 19.38 -5.77
C THR A 273 7.94 18.26 -6.71
N SER A 274 7.93 17.02 -6.25
CA SER A 274 7.47 15.86 -7.05
C SER A 274 5.98 15.95 -7.36
N THR A 275 5.15 16.36 -6.39
CA THR A 275 3.71 16.55 -6.60
C THR A 275 3.43 17.63 -7.62
N ASP A 276 4.08 18.80 -7.49
CA ASP A 276 3.94 19.91 -8.43
C ASP A 276 4.34 19.49 -9.86
N SER A 277 5.47 18.79 -9.99
CA SER A 277 5.93 18.25 -11.28
C SER A 277 4.95 17.23 -11.88
N LEU A 278 4.43 16.30 -11.06
CA LEU A 278 3.44 15.32 -11.50
C LEU A 278 2.13 16.00 -11.96
N GLU A 279 1.66 17.02 -11.24
CA GLU A 279 0.45 17.76 -11.62
C GLU A 279 0.62 18.52 -12.94
N ILE A 280 1.77 19.18 -13.14
CA ILE A 280 2.09 19.89 -14.39
C ILE A 280 2.13 18.89 -15.54
N ASN A 281 2.85 17.77 -15.36
CA ASN A 281 2.94 16.71 -16.37
C ASN A 281 1.53 16.16 -16.71
N PHE A 282 0.71 15.91 -15.71
CA PHE A 282 -0.64 15.39 -15.90
C PHE A 282 -1.54 16.36 -16.68
N LYS A 283 -1.49 17.66 -16.35
CA LYS A 283 -2.20 18.72 -17.09
C LYS A 283 -1.72 18.79 -18.54
N THR A 284 -0.41 18.73 -18.75
CA THR A 284 0.21 18.75 -20.09
C THR A 284 -0.22 17.53 -20.91
N GLN A 285 -0.19 16.33 -20.33
CA GLN A 285 -0.64 15.09 -20.98
C GLN A 285 -2.12 15.16 -21.39
N LYS A 286 -2.99 15.70 -20.52
CA LYS A 286 -4.41 15.94 -20.84
C LYS A 286 -4.56 16.90 -22.01
N LYS A 287 -3.80 18.00 -22.01
CA LYS A 287 -3.85 19.02 -23.08
C LYS A 287 -3.41 18.42 -24.43
N ILE A 288 -2.26 17.74 -24.48
CA ILE A 288 -1.75 17.10 -25.69
C ILE A 288 -2.74 16.08 -26.24
N PHE A 289 -3.33 15.27 -25.36
CA PHE A 289 -4.32 14.28 -25.79
C PHE A 289 -5.58 14.92 -26.35
N SER A 290 -6.08 15.96 -25.71
CA SER A 290 -7.24 16.73 -26.21
C SER A 290 -6.96 17.38 -27.58
N GLU A 291 -5.77 17.97 -27.77
CA GLU A 291 -5.36 18.55 -29.04
C GLU A 291 -5.23 17.49 -30.15
N ASN A 292 -4.67 16.32 -29.82
CA ASN A 292 -4.54 15.22 -30.76
C ASN A 292 -5.90 14.62 -31.18
N LEU A 293 -6.85 14.53 -30.24
CA LEU A 293 -8.22 14.15 -30.55
C LEU A 293 -8.88 15.17 -31.49
N ASN A 294 -8.76 16.45 -31.19
CA ASN A 294 -9.32 17.51 -32.02
C ASN A 294 -8.72 17.53 -33.44
N LYS A 295 -7.41 17.25 -33.57
CA LYS A 295 -6.74 17.16 -34.87
C LYS A 295 -7.20 15.94 -35.69
N LYS A 296 -7.31 14.77 -35.04
CA LYS A 296 -7.70 13.51 -35.71
C LYS A 296 -9.14 13.55 -36.23
N HIS A 297 -10.04 14.25 -35.56
CA HIS A 297 -11.48 14.20 -35.87
C HIS A 297 -12.02 15.41 -36.57
N SER A 298 -11.16 16.32 -37.01
CA SER A 298 -11.58 17.56 -37.75
C SER A 298 -12.67 18.38 -37.04
N LEU A 299 -12.89 18.14 -35.73
CA LEU A 299 -13.92 18.84 -34.93
C LEU A 299 -13.70 20.36 -34.92
N LYS A 300 -12.46 20.81 -35.14
CA LYS A 300 -12.15 22.24 -35.28
C LYS A 300 -12.70 22.82 -36.58
N LYS A 301 -12.71 22.06 -37.69
CA LYS A 301 -13.29 22.50 -38.97
C LYS A 301 -14.81 22.69 -38.87
N VAL A 302 -15.49 21.77 -38.16
CA VAL A 302 -16.94 21.87 -37.95
C VAL A 302 -17.30 23.06 -37.05
N ARG A 303 -16.46 23.41 -36.07
CA ARG A 303 -16.71 24.59 -35.20
C ARG A 303 -16.38 25.92 -35.85
N GLN A 304 -15.42 25.97 -36.78
CA GLN A 304 -15.08 27.19 -37.54
C GLN A 304 -16.07 27.42 -38.67
N SER A 305 -16.53 26.37 -39.39
CA SER A 305 -17.60 26.52 -40.37
C SER A 305 -18.93 26.93 -39.71
N LYS A 306 -19.23 26.49 -38.50
CA LYS A 306 -20.42 26.93 -37.78
C LYS A 306 -20.44 28.41 -37.41
N LYS A 307 -19.30 29.10 -37.33
CA LYS A 307 -19.26 30.54 -37.05
C LYS A 307 -19.50 31.40 -38.33
N GLU A 308 -19.20 30.85 -39.48
CA GLU A 308 -19.42 31.53 -40.77
C GLU A 308 -20.72 31.10 -41.48
N GLU A 309 -21.32 29.97 -41.09
CA GLU A 309 -22.54 29.41 -41.70
C GLU A 309 -23.78 29.43 -40.81
N GLU A 310 -23.72 30.06 -39.63
CA GLU A 310 -24.87 30.11 -38.70
C GLU A 310 -26.11 30.83 -39.25
N GLU A 311 -25.98 31.52 -40.39
CA GLU A 311 -27.13 32.18 -41.09
C GLU A 311 -27.75 31.36 -42.21
N VAL A 312 -27.07 30.31 -42.76
CA VAL A 312 -27.56 29.61 -43.97
C VAL A 312 -28.05 28.17 -43.70
N LEU A 313 -27.76 27.58 -42.55
CA LEU A 313 -27.94 26.11 -42.32
C LEU A 313 -29.01 25.78 -41.29
N LYS A 314 -29.94 26.68 -40.96
CA LYS A 314 -30.95 26.37 -39.94
C LYS A 314 -32.03 25.38 -40.37
N ASP A 315 -32.20 25.05 -41.62
CA ASP A 315 -33.35 24.27 -42.07
C ASP A 315 -33.11 23.02 -42.95
N THR A 316 -31.92 22.73 -43.43
CA THR A 316 -31.79 21.68 -44.46
C THR A 316 -30.92 20.48 -44.09
N LEU A 317 -30.10 20.51 -43.05
CA LEU A 317 -29.13 19.42 -42.80
C LEU A 317 -29.54 18.36 -41.76
N PHE A 318 -30.66 18.53 -41.07
CA PHE A 318 -31.09 17.56 -40.06
C PHE A 318 -31.96 16.41 -40.62
N GLN A 319 -32.36 16.45 -41.89
CA GLN A 319 -33.14 15.41 -42.53
C GLN A 319 -32.44 14.65 -43.65
N ALA A 320 -31.25 15.05 -44.07
CA ALA A 320 -30.49 14.27 -45.08
C ALA A 320 -29.90 13.05 -44.41
N ASN A 321 -30.45 11.90 -44.73
CA ASN A 321 -29.91 10.60 -44.35
C ASN A 321 -28.52 10.47 -44.99
N VAL A 322 -27.47 10.36 -44.20
CA VAL A 322 -26.07 10.22 -44.69
C VAL A 322 -25.94 9.11 -45.75
N LEU A 323 -26.84 8.15 -45.72
CA LEU A 323 -26.92 7.06 -46.69
C LEU A 323 -27.45 7.50 -48.07
N ASP A 324 -28.13 8.65 -48.21
CA ASP A 324 -28.65 9.15 -49.48
C ASP A 324 -27.57 9.79 -50.34
N PHE A 325 -26.45 10.19 -49.79
CA PHE A 325 -25.28 10.70 -50.50
C PHE A 325 -24.37 9.56 -51.06
N VAL A 326 -24.66 8.30 -50.76
CA VAL A 326 -23.89 7.20 -51.25
C VAL A 326 -24.57 6.61 -52.50
N ASP A 327 -23.90 6.75 -53.66
CA ASP A 327 -24.39 6.23 -54.92
C ASP A 327 -24.74 4.74 -54.81
N LYS A 328 -26.02 4.39 -54.95
CA LYS A 328 -26.55 3.04 -54.75
C LYS A 328 -25.91 1.97 -55.67
N LYS A 329 -25.15 2.43 -56.70
CA LYS A 329 -24.44 1.54 -57.61
C LYS A 329 -23.21 0.86 -57.05
N ASP A 330 -22.59 1.39 -55.98
CA ASP A 330 -21.36 0.87 -55.37
C ASP A 330 -21.56 0.33 -53.93
N LEU A 331 -22.48 -0.59 -53.76
CA LEU A 331 -22.79 -1.21 -52.46
C LEU A 331 -21.56 -1.71 -51.68
N TRP A 332 -20.52 -2.16 -52.37
CA TRP A 332 -19.29 -2.58 -51.71
C TRP A 332 -18.48 -1.42 -51.11
N LYS A 333 -18.44 -0.26 -51.75
CA LYS A 333 -17.81 0.96 -51.24
C LYS A 333 -18.53 1.47 -50.01
N VAL A 334 -19.88 1.43 -50.06
CA VAL A 334 -20.72 1.73 -48.88
C VAL A 334 -20.38 0.86 -47.69
N ARG A 335 -20.37 -0.46 -47.93
CA ARG A 335 -20.03 -1.44 -46.91
C ARG A 335 -18.62 -1.22 -46.35
N GLN A 336 -17.63 -0.94 -47.22
CA GLN A 336 -16.26 -0.68 -46.83
C GLN A 336 -16.16 0.61 -45.98
N THR A 337 -16.87 1.67 -46.38
CA THR A 337 -16.88 2.96 -45.64
C THR A 337 -17.51 2.78 -44.27
N ILE A 338 -18.66 2.11 -44.20
CA ILE A 338 -19.32 1.82 -42.91
C ILE A 338 -18.40 0.97 -42.03
N GLN A 339 -17.78 -0.07 -42.59
CA GLN A 339 -16.89 -0.95 -41.84
C GLN A 339 -15.63 -0.21 -41.36
N LYS A 340 -15.08 0.69 -42.16
CA LYS A 340 -13.97 1.59 -41.78
C LYS A 340 -14.40 2.57 -40.68
N SER A 341 -15.59 3.15 -40.78
CA SER A 341 -16.16 4.03 -39.76
C SER A 341 -16.36 3.32 -38.43
N ILE A 342 -16.93 2.11 -38.45
CA ILE A 342 -17.10 1.27 -37.26
C ILE A 342 -15.74 0.94 -36.63
N SER A 343 -14.76 0.51 -37.43
CA SER A 343 -13.43 0.15 -36.91
C SER A 343 -12.71 1.37 -36.32
N THR A 344 -12.84 2.55 -36.98
CA THR A 344 -12.28 3.81 -36.49
C THR A 344 -12.93 4.22 -35.15
N THR A 345 -14.26 4.16 -35.07
CA THR A 345 -15.00 4.48 -33.85
C THR A 345 -14.65 3.55 -32.71
N LYS A 346 -14.57 2.23 -32.98
CA LYS A 346 -14.10 1.25 -31.98
C LYS A 346 -12.67 1.56 -31.52
N GLY A 347 -11.77 1.91 -32.43
CA GLY A 347 -10.40 2.31 -32.09
C GLY A 347 -10.34 3.55 -31.20
N ILE A 348 -11.22 4.53 -31.43
CA ILE A 348 -11.34 5.72 -30.60
C ILE A 348 -11.84 5.35 -29.19
N ILE A 349 -12.91 4.55 -29.09
CA ILE A 349 -13.46 4.12 -27.81
C ILE A 349 -12.37 3.41 -26.99
N THR A 350 -11.69 2.43 -27.59
CA THR A 350 -10.59 1.72 -26.90
C THR A 350 -9.46 2.66 -26.48
N SER A 351 -9.12 3.65 -27.32
CA SER A 351 -8.11 4.66 -26.98
C SER A 351 -8.54 5.54 -25.81
N LEU A 352 -9.80 5.94 -25.77
CA LEU A 352 -10.39 6.71 -24.67
C LEU A 352 -10.42 5.92 -23.35
N GLU A 353 -10.84 4.64 -23.42
CA GLU A 353 -10.86 3.76 -22.24
C GLU A 353 -9.46 3.55 -21.67
N ASN A 354 -8.48 3.27 -22.53
CA ASN A 354 -7.08 3.14 -22.11
C ASN A 354 -6.55 4.44 -21.50
N LYS A 355 -6.89 5.60 -22.07
CA LYS A 355 -6.51 6.91 -21.52
C LYS A 355 -7.20 7.21 -20.19
N LYS A 356 -8.49 6.87 -20.06
CA LYS A 356 -9.23 6.96 -18.79
C LYS A 356 -8.53 6.16 -17.70
N ARG A 357 -8.17 4.91 -18.01
CA ARG A 357 -7.43 4.04 -17.07
C ARG A 357 -6.07 4.62 -16.69
N ASN A 358 -5.31 5.11 -17.68
CA ASN A 358 -4.00 5.72 -17.43
C ASN A 358 -4.14 7.00 -16.58
N TYR A 359 -5.15 7.84 -16.84
CA TYR A 359 -5.39 9.03 -16.06
C TYR A 359 -5.79 8.72 -14.61
N PHE A 360 -6.55 7.66 -14.39
CA PHE A 360 -6.86 7.18 -13.05
C PHE A 360 -5.58 6.78 -12.30
N ILE A 361 -4.69 6.03 -12.95
CA ILE A 361 -3.40 5.63 -12.35
C ILE A 361 -2.53 6.87 -12.04
N TYR A 362 -2.44 7.82 -12.95
CA TYR A 362 -1.70 9.07 -12.73
C TYR A 362 -2.26 9.86 -11.54
N GLN A 363 -3.59 10.01 -11.49
CA GLN A 363 -4.25 10.70 -10.37
C GLN A 363 -3.99 9.97 -9.04
N LYS A 364 -4.06 8.64 -9.03
CA LYS A 364 -3.74 7.83 -7.86
C LYS A 364 -2.30 8.07 -7.38
N VAL A 365 -1.33 8.14 -8.28
CA VAL A 365 0.07 8.45 -7.94
C VAL A 365 0.20 9.84 -7.31
N ILE A 366 -0.47 10.86 -7.87
CA ILE A 366 -0.48 12.22 -7.30
C ILE A 366 -1.10 12.20 -5.90
N ASN A 367 -2.24 11.53 -5.73
CA ASN A 367 -2.93 11.43 -4.45
C ASN A 367 -2.06 10.74 -3.39
N LEU A 368 -1.34 9.67 -3.75
CA LEU A 368 -0.39 9.00 -2.85
C LEU A 368 0.75 9.92 -2.38
N HIS A 369 1.26 10.80 -3.24
CA HIS A 369 2.27 11.79 -2.86
C HIS A 369 1.69 12.82 -1.88
N LYS A 370 0.47 13.31 -2.14
CA LYS A 370 -0.23 14.25 -1.24
C LYS A 370 -0.55 13.62 0.11
N ILE A 371 -1.06 12.39 0.12
CA ILE A 371 -1.31 11.64 1.36
C ILE A 371 -0.02 11.51 2.17
N ALA A 372 1.08 11.10 1.52
CA ALA A 372 2.36 10.96 2.21
C ALA A 372 2.90 12.30 2.76
N PHE A 373 2.59 13.42 2.12
CA PHE A 373 2.92 14.76 2.59
C PHE A 373 2.13 15.12 3.86
N TYR A 374 0.80 15.00 3.84
CA TYR A 374 -0.06 15.39 4.96
C TYR A 374 0.07 14.45 6.16
N ASP A 375 0.28 13.16 5.96
CA ASP A 375 0.44 12.15 7.02
C ASP A 375 1.54 12.50 8.03
N ARG A 376 2.59 13.19 7.57
CA ARG A 376 3.70 13.58 8.45
C ARG A 376 3.28 14.63 9.48
N PHE A 377 2.33 15.49 9.12
CA PHE A 377 1.79 16.50 10.01
C PHE A 377 0.71 15.92 10.92
N THR A 378 -0.16 15.05 10.40
CA THR A 378 -1.26 14.47 11.17
C THR A 378 -0.79 13.65 12.37
N LEU A 379 0.36 12.98 12.28
CA LEU A 379 0.95 12.22 13.38
C LEU A 379 1.21 13.07 14.63
N VAL A 380 1.65 14.32 14.44
CA VAL A 380 1.90 15.26 15.54
C VAL A 380 0.64 15.52 16.35
N PHE A 381 -0.44 15.86 15.65
CA PHE A 381 -1.73 16.17 16.25
C PHE A 381 -2.41 14.93 16.83
N ALA A 382 -2.25 13.78 16.17
CA ALA A 382 -2.77 12.52 16.65
C ALA A 382 -2.23 12.18 18.05
N CYS A 383 -0.93 12.34 18.28
CA CYS A 383 -0.34 12.10 19.61
C CYS A 383 -0.97 12.96 20.71
N ILE A 384 -1.25 14.24 20.41
CA ILE A 384 -1.85 15.15 21.39
C ILE A 384 -3.30 14.75 21.69
N PHE A 385 -4.13 14.52 20.67
CA PHE A 385 -5.54 14.21 20.89
C PHE A 385 -5.76 12.83 21.49
N LEU A 386 -4.97 11.85 21.07
CA LEU A 386 -5.01 10.51 21.66
C LEU A 386 -4.55 10.50 23.13
N PHE A 387 -3.56 11.32 23.48
CA PHE A 387 -3.20 11.56 24.87
C PHE A 387 -4.38 12.14 25.68
N LEU A 388 -5.07 13.16 25.14
CA LEU A 388 -6.22 13.77 25.82
C LEU A 388 -7.32 12.75 26.07
N ILE A 389 -7.62 11.91 25.10
CA ILE A 389 -8.61 10.84 25.23
C ILE A 389 -8.19 9.83 26.30
N GLY A 390 -6.97 9.29 26.19
CA GLY A 390 -6.47 8.29 27.12
C GLY A 390 -6.41 8.80 28.57
N ALA A 391 -5.90 10.02 28.76
CA ALA A 391 -5.82 10.65 30.07
C ALA A 391 -7.19 10.91 30.69
N SER A 392 -8.15 11.39 29.88
CA SER A 392 -9.52 11.67 30.35
C SER A 392 -10.25 10.40 30.75
N ILE A 393 -10.16 9.35 29.95
CA ILE A 393 -10.78 8.05 30.24
C ILE A 393 -10.11 7.41 31.46
N GLY A 394 -8.77 7.44 31.55
CA GLY A 394 -8.04 6.95 32.72
C GLY A 394 -8.46 7.64 34.01
N ALA A 395 -8.66 8.95 33.99
CA ALA A 395 -9.10 9.71 35.16
C ALA A 395 -10.55 9.36 35.60
N ILE A 396 -11.41 8.93 34.68
CA ILE A 396 -12.81 8.56 34.98
C ILE A 396 -12.89 7.13 35.51
N ILE A 397 -12.08 6.21 34.98
CA ILE A 397 -12.11 4.81 35.36
C ILE A 397 -11.32 4.60 36.64
N ARG A 398 -12.05 4.48 37.79
CA ARG A 398 -11.46 4.34 39.13
C ARG A 398 -11.19 2.88 39.54
N LYS A 399 -11.74 1.88 38.85
CA LYS A 399 -11.64 0.46 39.20
C LYS A 399 -11.56 -0.39 37.93
N GLY A 400 -10.65 -1.36 37.89
CA GLY A 400 -10.60 -2.31 36.76
C GLY A 400 -9.24 -2.95 36.48
N GLY A 401 -8.21 -2.70 37.30
CA GLY A 401 -6.87 -3.23 37.07
C GLY A 401 -6.32 -2.81 35.68
N LEU A 402 -5.29 -3.49 35.18
CA LEU A 402 -4.65 -3.17 33.89
C LEU A 402 -5.45 -3.67 32.66
N GLY A 403 -6.39 -4.61 32.84
CA GLY A 403 -7.08 -5.25 31.71
C GLY A 403 -8.08 -4.36 31.01
N LEU A 404 -8.96 -3.70 31.76
CA LEU A 404 -9.98 -2.80 31.19
C LEU A 404 -9.38 -1.61 30.43
N PRO A 405 -8.37 -0.90 30.98
CA PRO A 405 -7.64 0.13 30.26
C PRO A 405 -7.04 -0.33 28.93
N LEU A 406 -6.45 -1.54 28.89
CA LEU A 406 -5.88 -2.10 27.69
C LEU A 406 -6.92 -2.27 26.57
N VAL A 407 -8.06 -2.88 26.88
CA VAL A 407 -9.14 -3.12 25.91
C VAL A 407 -9.67 -1.79 25.33
N ILE A 408 -9.93 -0.81 26.20
CA ILE A 408 -10.43 0.51 25.78
C ILE A 408 -9.42 1.22 24.89
N ALA A 409 -8.14 1.21 25.26
CA ALA A 409 -7.09 1.83 24.46
C ALA A 409 -6.96 1.19 23.07
N VAL A 410 -7.04 -0.14 22.98
CA VAL A 410 -7.00 -0.87 21.70
C VAL A 410 -8.22 -0.49 20.84
N ILE A 411 -9.42 -0.42 21.41
CA ILE A 411 -10.63 -0.04 20.66
C ILE A 411 -10.49 1.40 20.11
N ILE A 412 -10.03 2.34 20.93
CA ILE A 412 -9.84 3.75 20.51
C ILE A 412 -8.79 3.83 19.39
N PHE A 413 -7.66 3.15 19.58
CA PHE A 413 -6.60 3.10 18.59
C PHE A 413 -7.07 2.46 17.27
N LEU A 414 -7.75 1.32 17.32
CA LEU A 414 -8.28 0.66 16.12
C LEU A 414 -9.28 1.56 15.40
N SER A 415 -10.17 2.22 16.13
CA SER A 415 -11.11 3.18 15.53
C SER A 415 -10.38 4.30 14.81
N TYR A 416 -9.40 4.94 15.46
CA TYR A 416 -8.55 5.95 14.83
C TYR A 416 -7.84 5.43 13.57
N HIS A 417 -7.22 4.28 13.67
CA HIS A 417 -6.41 3.68 12.61
C HIS A 417 -7.24 3.30 11.40
N TYR A 418 -8.37 2.61 11.60
CA TYR A 418 -9.23 2.17 10.49
C TYR A 418 -9.97 3.33 9.82
N ILE A 419 -10.39 4.36 10.56
CA ILE A 419 -10.92 5.59 9.97
C ILE A 419 -9.87 6.23 9.04
N GLY A 420 -8.59 6.28 9.49
CA GLY A 420 -7.50 6.80 8.68
C GLY A 420 -7.23 5.96 7.41
N ILE A 421 -7.23 4.63 7.52
CA ILE A 421 -7.08 3.73 6.36
C ILE A 421 -8.22 3.93 5.37
N PHE A 422 -9.48 3.96 5.86
CA PHE A 422 -10.64 4.16 5.01
C PHE A 422 -10.58 5.48 4.25
N GLY A 423 -10.23 6.58 4.94
CA GLY A 423 -10.04 7.88 4.31
C GLY A 423 -8.98 7.86 3.21
N LYS A 424 -7.83 7.25 3.48
CA LYS A 424 -6.72 7.15 2.53
C LYS A 424 -7.07 6.31 1.30
N ASN A 425 -7.74 5.18 1.48
CA ASN A 425 -8.20 4.35 0.37
C ASN A 425 -9.20 5.13 -0.51
N ALA A 426 -10.14 5.86 0.10
CA ALA A 426 -11.07 6.72 -0.64
C ALA A 426 -10.36 7.84 -1.41
N ALA A 427 -9.27 8.39 -0.87
CA ALA A 427 -8.46 9.40 -1.55
C ALA A 427 -7.59 8.80 -2.66
N GLU A 428 -7.09 7.57 -2.50
CA GLU A 428 -6.40 6.86 -3.58
C GLU A 428 -7.27 6.70 -4.82
N ASP A 429 -8.56 6.41 -4.62
CA ASP A 429 -9.56 6.24 -5.68
C ASP A 429 -10.16 7.58 -6.14
N ASN A 430 -9.65 8.70 -5.64
CA ASN A 430 -10.10 10.06 -5.97
C ASN A 430 -11.55 10.37 -5.58
N SER A 431 -12.12 9.61 -4.64
CA SER A 431 -13.48 9.85 -4.10
C SER A 431 -13.49 10.99 -3.08
N VAL A 432 -12.36 11.22 -2.41
CA VAL A 432 -12.18 12.27 -1.39
C VAL A 432 -10.86 12.98 -1.66
N SER A 433 -10.75 14.26 -1.30
CA SER A 433 -9.48 14.98 -1.41
C SER A 433 -8.42 14.38 -0.48
N PRO A 434 -7.14 14.23 -0.93
CA PRO A 434 -6.06 13.67 -0.12
C PRO A 434 -5.80 14.44 1.18
N GLU A 435 -6.00 15.74 1.15
CA GLU A 435 -5.89 16.63 2.31
C GLU A 435 -6.87 16.22 3.41
N PHE A 436 -8.17 16.18 3.06
CA PHE A 436 -9.23 15.81 4.01
C PHE A 436 -9.07 14.37 4.49
N ALA A 437 -8.74 13.45 3.58
CA ALA A 437 -8.56 12.03 3.88
C ALA A 437 -7.45 11.76 4.92
N SER A 438 -6.33 12.48 4.83
CA SER A 438 -5.23 12.35 5.78
C SER A 438 -5.62 12.89 7.17
N TRP A 439 -6.45 13.92 7.24
CA TRP A 439 -6.86 14.56 8.50
C TRP A 439 -8.12 13.96 9.12
N ILE A 440 -8.91 13.15 8.39
CA ILE A 440 -10.24 12.71 8.82
C ILE A 440 -10.24 12.04 10.21
N SER A 441 -9.31 11.12 10.46
CA SER A 441 -9.21 10.45 11.77
C SER A 441 -8.87 11.43 12.88
N THR A 442 -7.96 12.36 12.64
CA THR A 442 -7.57 13.39 13.61
C THR A 442 -8.70 14.38 13.85
N LEU A 443 -9.43 14.80 12.79
CA LEU A 443 -10.59 15.69 12.89
C LEU A 443 -11.75 15.08 13.70
N ILE A 444 -11.94 13.75 13.64
CA ILE A 444 -12.97 13.05 14.41
C ILE A 444 -12.57 12.93 15.88
N ILE A 445 -11.31 12.56 16.17
CA ILE A 445 -10.86 12.37 17.53
C ILE A 445 -10.61 13.68 18.30
N ALA A 446 -10.29 14.77 17.61
CA ALA A 446 -10.04 16.06 18.25
C ALA A 446 -11.24 16.58 19.07
N PRO A 447 -12.46 16.75 18.51
CA PRO A 447 -13.63 17.17 19.27
C PRO A 447 -14.03 16.14 20.32
N PHE A 448 -13.85 14.85 20.05
CA PHE A 448 -14.12 13.79 21.01
C PHE A 448 -13.17 13.86 22.20
N GLY A 449 -11.87 14.06 21.98
CA GLY A 449 -10.88 14.25 23.02
C GLY A 449 -11.14 15.49 23.87
N TYR A 450 -11.50 16.61 23.24
CA TYR A 450 -11.88 17.83 23.94
C TYR A 450 -13.14 17.61 24.80
N TYR A 451 -14.17 17.00 24.25
CA TYR A 451 -15.41 16.67 24.98
C TYR A 451 -15.13 15.82 26.22
N LEU A 452 -14.36 14.74 26.08
CA LEU A 452 -13.98 13.86 27.17
C LEU A 452 -13.19 14.58 28.23
N THR A 453 -12.22 15.40 27.85
CA THR A 453 -11.40 16.19 28.80
C THR A 453 -12.26 17.16 29.61
N LYS A 454 -13.19 17.87 28.97
CA LYS A 454 -14.13 18.77 29.65
C LYS A 454 -15.01 18.01 30.63
N ARG A 455 -15.48 16.82 30.25
CA ARG A 455 -16.36 16.01 31.10
C ARG A 455 -15.61 15.40 32.29
N ALA A 456 -14.41 14.87 32.06
CA ALA A 456 -13.53 14.34 33.10
C ALA A 456 -13.12 15.44 34.13
N ASN A 457 -12.88 16.66 33.64
CA ASN A 457 -12.56 17.78 34.53
C ASN A 457 -13.74 18.21 35.43
N SER A 458 -14.99 17.93 34.98
CA SER A 458 -16.24 18.26 35.70
C SER A 458 -16.78 17.11 36.56
N ASP A 459 -16.02 16.01 36.74
CA ASP A 459 -16.41 14.79 37.48
C ASP A 459 -17.71 14.12 36.98
N LYS A 460 -18.06 14.33 35.72
CA LYS A 460 -19.28 13.72 35.16
C LYS A 460 -18.94 12.34 34.60
N PRO A 461 -19.84 11.34 34.78
CA PRO A 461 -19.61 9.98 34.25
C PRO A 461 -19.49 9.99 32.73
N PHE A 462 -18.75 9.01 32.20
CA PHE A 462 -18.39 8.88 30.77
C PHE A 462 -19.60 8.90 29.82
N ILE A 463 -20.65 8.15 30.17
CA ILE A 463 -21.93 8.12 29.45
C ILE A 463 -23.01 8.36 30.51
N ASN A 464 -23.87 9.34 30.28
CA ASN A 464 -25.06 9.52 31.11
C ASN A 464 -26.14 8.62 30.48
N PHE A 465 -26.26 7.39 30.99
CA PHE A 465 -27.34 6.49 30.58
C PHE A 465 -28.71 6.96 31.07
N ASP A 466 -28.78 8.05 31.88
CA ASP A 466 -30.03 8.60 32.39
C ASP A 466 -31.01 8.94 31.24
N PHE A 467 -30.49 9.30 30.08
CA PHE A 467 -31.32 9.54 28.90
C PHE A 467 -32.08 8.28 28.41
N ILE A 468 -31.49 7.10 28.62
CA ILE A 468 -32.10 5.82 28.25
C ILE A 468 -32.75 5.14 29.45
N THR A 469 -32.09 5.15 30.61
CA THR A 469 -32.52 4.44 31.81
C THR A 469 -33.71 5.12 32.50
N VAL A 470 -33.75 6.48 32.52
CA VAL A 470 -34.86 7.21 33.12
C VAL A 470 -36.20 7.01 32.36
N PRO A 471 -36.27 7.10 31.03
CA PRO A 471 -37.47 6.78 30.29
C PRO A 471 -37.93 5.32 30.47
N ILE A 472 -36.96 4.40 30.44
CA ILE A 472 -37.26 2.96 30.63
C ILE A 472 -37.72 2.69 32.05
N TYR A 473 -37.07 3.24 33.07
CA TYR A 473 -37.49 3.12 34.45
C TYR A 473 -38.87 3.74 34.70
N ASN A 474 -39.13 4.91 34.12
CA ASN A 474 -40.47 5.54 34.21
C ASN A 474 -41.56 4.75 33.47
N LEU A 475 -41.24 4.09 32.37
CA LEU A 475 -42.15 3.15 31.69
C LEU A 475 -42.45 1.94 32.59
N PHE A 476 -41.41 1.30 33.16
CA PHE A 476 -41.65 0.18 34.08
C PHE A 476 -42.39 0.60 35.35
N LYS A 477 -42.12 1.75 35.92
CA LYS A 477 -42.85 2.28 37.07
C LYS A 477 -44.30 2.57 36.77
N LYS A 478 -44.58 3.04 35.54
CA LYS A 478 -45.98 3.29 35.08
C LYS A 478 -46.76 2.00 34.82
N TYR A 479 -46.05 0.92 34.43
CA TYR A 479 -46.69 -0.39 34.32
C TYR A 479 -46.89 -1.05 35.67
N ALA A 480 -45.95 -1.01 36.58
CA ALA A 480 -46.05 -1.57 37.94
C ALA A 480 -47.11 -0.88 38.81
N SER A 481 -47.37 0.42 38.60
CA SER A 481 -48.45 1.13 39.32
C SER A 481 -49.86 0.87 38.74
N LYS A 482 -49.95 0.22 37.56
CA LYS A 482 -51.28 -0.21 36.98
C LYS A 482 -51.72 -1.60 37.43
N GLU A 483 -50.81 -2.43 37.96
CA GLU A 483 -51.13 -3.75 38.49
C GLU A 483 -51.47 -3.73 39.97
N SER A 484 -51.28 -2.58 40.67
CA SER A 484 -51.61 -2.41 42.09
C SER A 484 -52.87 -1.53 42.32
N ALA A 485 -53.64 -1.21 41.29
CA ALA A 485 -54.95 -0.57 41.34
C ALA A 485 -56.01 -1.49 40.76
#